data_439f645ebe69c298dc3d0ae3cf6da7f3
#
_entry.id   439f645ebe69c298dc3d0ae3cf6da7f3
#
_cell.length_a   1.000
_cell.length_b   1.000
_cell.length_c   1.000
_cell.angle_alpha   90.00
_cell.angle_beta   90.00
_cell.angle_gamma   90.00
#
_symmetry.space_group_name_H-M   'P 1'
#
loop_
_entity.id
_entity.type
_entity.pdbx_description
1 polymer ?
#
loop_
_entity_poly.entity_id
_entity_poly.type
_entity_poly.pdbx_seq_one_letter_code
_entity_poly.pdbx_strand_id
1 'polypeptide(L)'
;SCQNRNLCQRGCPFGGYFSSNSSTIPWALKTGNLTIRPDAVVHSVIYDEAKGKATGVRIIDRLTKEVEEFYADVLFINAAALNTNAILLNSTSSRFPNGLGNDSGVLGKYVAFHNYRARVSGEHEGHAEYTTSGGRPTSGYFPRFRNVYKQETDFLRGYAAGFSAGRGVGPDTSGIGMELKNNLLNPGQYGPWHVGSHMMGETLPKESNYVALDGSLKDEWGIPQLKVSMDYDDNDEKMVKDYLEQMTEMFTKAGFTNIQTSDSKQAPGLDIHEMGGVRMGKDPKTSMLNANHQLHAVPNVYVTDGSSMTSTSTQNPSLTYMAFAARAAHHAVAESKKK
;
A
#
# COMPACT_ATOMS: atom_id res chain seq x y z
N SER A 1 24.68 2.89 -3.57
CA SER A 1 24.17 4.27 -3.45
C SER A 1 23.67 4.80 -4.79
N CYS A 2 22.78 5.79 -4.76
CA CYS A 2 22.19 6.39 -5.95
C CYS A 2 23.26 6.95 -6.89
N GLN A 3 23.17 6.58 -8.18
CA GLN A 3 24.04 7.05 -9.25
C GLN A 3 23.40 8.16 -10.12
N ASN A 4 22.24 8.67 -9.72
CA ASN A 4 21.50 9.72 -10.42
C ASN A 4 21.22 9.40 -11.91
N ARG A 5 20.87 8.15 -12.22
CA ARG A 5 20.63 7.67 -13.61
C ARG A 5 19.16 7.63 -14.01
N ASN A 6 18.28 8.13 -13.16
CA ASN A 6 16.83 8.19 -13.41
C ASN A 6 16.20 6.82 -13.80
N LEU A 7 16.72 5.73 -13.21
CA LEU A 7 16.26 4.36 -13.49
C LEU A 7 15.43 3.74 -12.36
N CYS A 8 14.98 4.53 -11.39
CA CYS A 8 14.28 4.03 -10.19
C CYS A 8 13.01 3.25 -10.54
N GLN A 9 12.22 3.76 -11.49
CA GLN A 9 10.98 3.12 -11.95
C GLN A 9 11.22 1.88 -12.83
N ARG A 10 12.47 1.56 -13.14
CA ARG A 10 12.89 0.45 -14.00
C ARG A 10 13.77 -0.57 -13.26
N GLY A 11 13.64 -0.64 -11.93
CA GLY A 11 14.36 -1.63 -11.12
C GLY A 11 15.80 -1.26 -10.81
N CYS A 12 16.15 -0.01 -10.73
CA CYS A 12 17.43 0.57 -10.31
C CYS A 12 18.63 -0.43 -10.27
N PRO A 13 19.41 -0.62 -11.34
CA PRO A 13 20.46 -1.63 -11.40
C PRO A 13 21.64 -1.36 -10.44
N PHE A 14 21.65 -0.19 -9.80
CA PHE A 14 22.70 0.24 -8.86
C PHE A 14 22.33 -0.01 -7.39
N GLY A 15 21.17 -0.61 -7.12
CA GLY A 15 20.69 -0.81 -5.75
C GLY A 15 20.45 0.48 -4.96
N GLY A 16 20.30 1.61 -5.64
CA GLY A 16 20.05 2.92 -5.00
C GLY A 16 18.58 3.14 -4.62
N TYR A 17 17.67 2.35 -5.18
CA TYR A 17 16.25 2.32 -4.83
C TYR A 17 15.99 1.09 -3.96
N PHE A 18 15.52 1.32 -2.74
CA PHE A 18 15.28 0.24 -1.79
C PHE A 18 14.14 -0.68 -2.25
N SER A 19 14.39 -1.97 -2.18
CA SER A 19 13.38 -3.03 -2.23
C SER A 19 13.86 -4.23 -1.42
N SER A 20 12.96 -5.09 -0.99
CA SER A 20 13.35 -6.34 -0.32
C SER A 20 14.24 -7.20 -1.19
N ASN A 21 13.97 -7.26 -2.51
CA ASN A 21 14.76 -8.03 -3.47
C ASN A 21 16.21 -7.52 -3.63
N SER A 22 16.41 -6.20 -3.54
CA SER A 22 17.74 -5.60 -3.71
C SER A 22 18.50 -5.40 -2.39
N SER A 23 17.85 -5.56 -1.25
CA SER A 23 18.41 -5.23 0.06
C SER A 23 18.23 -6.34 1.08
N THR A 24 17.07 -6.45 1.74
CA THR A 24 16.90 -7.31 2.92
C THR A 24 17.01 -8.80 2.61
N ILE A 25 16.47 -9.28 1.51
CA ILE A 25 16.55 -10.70 1.12
C ILE A 25 18.01 -11.15 0.85
N PRO A 26 18.82 -10.43 0.05
CA PRO A 26 20.22 -10.79 -0.12
C PRO A 26 21.03 -10.86 1.18
N TRP A 27 20.74 -9.95 2.13
CA TRP A 27 21.39 -9.98 3.43
C TRP A 27 20.92 -11.16 4.31
N ALA A 28 19.63 -11.47 4.29
CA ALA A 28 19.10 -12.61 5.01
C ALA A 28 19.64 -13.95 4.45
N LEU A 29 19.75 -14.08 3.13
CA LEU A 29 20.35 -15.26 2.48
C LEU A 29 21.82 -15.49 2.90
N LYS A 30 22.61 -14.40 3.07
CA LYS A 30 23.99 -14.50 3.54
C LYS A 30 24.14 -15.09 4.94
N THR A 31 23.08 -15.07 5.77
CA THR A 31 23.11 -15.70 7.09
C THR A 31 23.08 -17.23 7.05
N GLY A 32 22.69 -17.81 5.92
CA GLY A 32 22.45 -19.26 5.79
C GLY A 32 21.15 -19.75 6.49
N ASN A 33 20.37 -18.84 7.08
CA ASN A 33 19.17 -19.18 7.86
C ASN A 33 17.86 -18.84 7.14
N LEU A 34 17.92 -18.44 5.87
CA LEU A 34 16.74 -18.13 5.06
C LEU A 34 16.56 -19.19 3.97
N THR A 35 15.38 -19.83 3.97
CA THR A 35 14.89 -20.62 2.83
C THR A 35 13.74 -19.87 2.16
N ILE A 36 13.77 -19.73 0.84
CA ILE A 36 12.70 -19.12 0.05
C ILE A 36 12.00 -20.22 -0.74
N ARG A 37 10.69 -20.33 -0.62
CA ARG A 37 9.83 -21.20 -1.41
C ARG A 37 9.01 -20.33 -2.38
N PRO A 38 9.48 -20.13 -3.62
CA PRO A 38 8.70 -19.45 -4.65
C PRO A 38 7.54 -20.33 -5.12
N ASP A 39 6.64 -19.76 -5.92
CA ASP A 39 5.49 -20.46 -6.50
C ASP A 39 4.57 -21.14 -5.46
N ALA A 40 4.54 -20.60 -4.26
CA ALA A 40 3.74 -21.08 -3.13
C ALA A 40 2.57 -20.13 -2.85
N VAL A 41 1.37 -20.53 -3.18
CA VAL A 41 0.14 -19.78 -2.87
C VAL A 41 -0.35 -20.20 -1.49
N VAL A 42 -0.25 -19.31 -0.51
CA VAL A 42 -0.67 -19.63 0.87
C VAL A 42 -2.19 -19.69 0.93
N HIS A 43 -2.70 -20.88 1.23
CA HIS A 43 -4.13 -21.15 1.35
C HIS A 43 -4.67 -20.77 2.73
N SER A 44 -4.02 -21.24 3.80
CA SER A 44 -4.51 -21.08 5.17
C SER A 44 -3.43 -21.35 6.21
N VAL A 45 -3.65 -20.89 7.42
CA VAL A 45 -2.89 -21.25 8.61
C VAL A 45 -3.46 -22.54 9.20
N ILE A 46 -2.60 -23.43 9.63
CA ILE A 46 -2.94 -24.67 10.32
C ILE A 46 -3.02 -24.40 11.82
N TYR A 47 -4.20 -24.55 12.41
CA TYR A 47 -4.43 -24.38 13.84
C TYR A 47 -4.61 -25.74 14.50
N ASP A 48 -3.84 -26.01 15.55
CA ASP A 48 -3.94 -27.21 16.37
C ASP A 48 -4.77 -26.90 17.63
N GLU A 49 -5.99 -27.39 17.67
CA GLU A 49 -6.93 -27.13 18.76
C GLU A 49 -6.48 -27.74 20.10
N ALA A 50 -5.82 -28.88 20.06
CA ALA A 50 -5.32 -29.55 21.27
C ALA A 50 -4.15 -28.74 21.89
N LYS A 51 -3.33 -28.10 21.06
CA LYS A 51 -2.22 -27.26 21.51
C LYS A 51 -2.61 -25.80 21.72
N GLY A 52 -3.78 -25.39 21.24
CA GLY A 52 -4.24 -24.00 21.30
C GLY A 52 -3.34 -23.02 20.54
N LYS A 53 -2.66 -23.45 19.47
CA LYS A 53 -1.70 -22.63 18.71
C LYS A 53 -1.70 -22.95 17.22
N ALA A 54 -1.25 -22.00 16.41
CA ALA A 54 -0.93 -22.25 15.01
C ALA A 54 0.34 -23.11 14.92
N THR A 55 0.36 -24.05 14.00
CA THR A 55 1.49 -24.98 13.83
C THR A 55 2.16 -24.87 12.48
N GLY A 56 1.55 -24.18 11.51
CA GLY A 56 2.10 -24.06 10.17
C GLY A 56 1.16 -23.37 9.20
N VAL A 57 1.50 -23.49 7.94
CA VAL A 57 0.67 -23.00 6.82
C VAL A 57 0.47 -24.11 5.80
N ARG A 58 -0.70 -24.08 5.15
CA ARG A 58 -0.99 -24.88 3.96
C ARG A 58 -0.81 -24.02 2.74
N ILE A 59 -0.05 -24.49 1.78
CA ILE A 59 0.15 -23.83 0.48
C ILE A 59 -0.39 -24.70 -0.65
N ILE A 60 -0.63 -24.08 -1.78
CA ILE A 60 -0.86 -24.73 -3.07
C ILE A 60 0.31 -24.38 -3.96
N ASP A 61 1.01 -25.35 -4.48
CA ASP A 61 2.07 -25.11 -5.48
C ASP A 61 1.43 -24.54 -6.74
N ARG A 62 1.93 -23.39 -7.17
CA ARG A 62 1.35 -22.66 -8.30
C ARG A 62 1.38 -23.44 -9.60
N LEU A 63 2.39 -24.28 -9.79
CA LEU A 63 2.64 -25.00 -11.04
C LEU A 63 1.96 -26.37 -11.06
N THR A 64 2.10 -27.15 -9.97
CA THR A 64 1.58 -28.52 -9.90
C THR A 64 0.16 -28.61 -9.37
N LYS A 65 -0.32 -27.57 -8.70
CA LYS A 65 -1.60 -27.50 -7.96
C LYS A 65 -1.67 -28.46 -6.76
N GLU A 66 -0.55 -29.04 -6.36
CA GLU A 66 -0.46 -29.89 -5.20
C GLU A 66 -0.52 -29.08 -3.90
N VAL A 67 -1.10 -29.68 -2.88
CA VAL A 67 -1.18 -29.07 -1.55
C VAL A 67 0.00 -29.55 -0.71
N GLU A 68 0.73 -28.62 -0.12
CA GLU A 68 1.86 -28.88 0.79
C GLU A 68 1.65 -28.18 2.12
N GLU A 69 2.25 -28.70 3.18
CA GLU A 69 2.20 -28.11 4.52
C GLU A 69 3.61 -27.79 5.03
N PHE A 70 3.77 -26.62 5.59
CA PHE A 70 5.01 -26.16 6.21
C PHE A 70 4.74 -25.83 7.67
N TYR A 71 5.59 -26.33 8.56
CA TYR A 71 5.40 -26.22 10.01
C TYR A 71 6.42 -25.30 10.64
N ALA A 72 5.98 -24.48 11.62
CA ALA A 72 6.82 -23.57 12.37
C ALA A 72 6.21 -23.25 13.75
N ASP A 73 7.06 -22.87 14.71
CA ASP A 73 6.64 -22.46 16.05
C ASP A 73 6.08 -21.03 16.07
N VAL A 74 6.53 -20.16 15.18
CA VAL A 74 6.12 -18.77 15.06
C VAL A 74 5.81 -18.48 13.61
N LEU A 75 4.67 -17.84 13.34
CA LEU A 75 4.23 -17.49 12.00
C LEU A 75 4.10 -15.97 11.87
N PHE A 76 4.59 -15.44 10.75
CA PHE A 76 4.35 -14.07 10.30
C PHE A 76 3.52 -14.10 9.02
N ILE A 77 2.31 -13.56 9.07
CA ILE A 77 1.41 -13.49 7.91
C ILE A 77 1.45 -12.05 7.39
N ASN A 78 2.16 -11.84 6.28
CA ASN A 78 2.44 -10.52 5.71
C ASN A 78 2.25 -10.55 4.19
N ALA A 79 1.05 -10.89 3.74
CA ALA A 79 0.71 -11.06 2.33
C ALA A 79 0.08 -9.81 1.69
N ALA A 80 0.33 -8.64 2.25
CA ALA A 80 -0.35 -7.36 2.04
C ALA A 80 -1.81 -7.36 2.56
N ALA A 81 -2.39 -6.16 2.76
CA ALA A 81 -3.63 -6.01 3.54
C ALA A 81 -4.75 -6.96 3.10
N LEU A 82 -5.07 -6.99 1.83
CA LEU A 82 -6.19 -7.80 1.34
C LEU A 82 -5.90 -9.31 1.42
N ASN A 83 -4.73 -9.75 0.98
CA ASN A 83 -4.39 -11.18 0.98
C ASN A 83 -4.16 -11.73 2.40
N THR A 84 -3.62 -10.94 3.33
CA THR A 84 -3.53 -11.33 4.74
C THR A 84 -4.92 -11.56 5.33
N ASN A 85 -5.89 -10.69 5.02
CA ASN A 85 -7.29 -10.92 5.39
C ASN A 85 -7.84 -12.21 4.76
N ALA A 86 -7.57 -12.46 3.48
CA ALA A 86 -8.02 -13.67 2.78
C ALA A 86 -7.49 -14.95 3.45
N ILE A 87 -6.18 -14.98 3.75
CA ILE A 87 -5.54 -16.13 4.41
C ILE A 87 -6.19 -16.38 5.78
N LEU A 88 -6.35 -15.34 6.61
CA LEU A 88 -6.92 -15.51 7.94
C LEU A 88 -8.41 -15.87 7.91
N LEU A 89 -9.20 -15.29 7.00
CA LEU A 89 -10.61 -15.65 6.78
C LEU A 89 -10.75 -17.10 6.32
N ASN A 90 -9.85 -17.57 5.46
CA ASN A 90 -9.85 -18.95 4.95
C ASN A 90 -9.29 -19.97 5.96
N SER A 91 -8.68 -19.51 7.05
CA SER A 91 -8.12 -20.34 8.12
C SER A 91 -9.18 -20.67 9.18
N THR A 92 -10.13 -21.52 8.81
CA THR A 92 -11.23 -21.93 9.69
C THR A 92 -10.93 -23.20 10.46
N SER A 93 -11.54 -23.34 11.64
CA SER A 93 -11.54 -24.54 12.49
C SER A 93 -12.80 -24.58 13.32
N SER A 94 -13.02 -25.64 14.14
CA SER A 94 -14.15 -25.67 15.07
C SER A 94 -14.04 -24.55 16.12
N ARG A 95 -12.81 -24.18 16.52
CA ARG A 95 -12.55 -23.05 17.42
C ARG A 95 -12.75 -21.67 16.75
N PHE A 96 -12.44 -21.56 15.47
CA PHE A 96 -12.50 -20.32 14.70
C PHE A 96 -13.31 -20.49 13.41
N PRO A 97 -14.64 -20.68 13.49
CA PRO A 97 -15.46 -20.97 12.30
C PRO A 97 -15.53 -19.79 11.32
N ASN A 98 -15.24 -18.56 11.75
CA ASN A 98 -15.27 -17.34 10.95
C ASN A 98 -13.89 -16.76 10.66
N GLY A 99 -12.84 -17.59 10.62
CA GLY A 99 -11.47 -17.19 10.39
C GLY A 99 -10.61 -17.14 11.65
N LEU A 100 -9.32 -17.38 11.48
CA LEU A 100 -8.36 -17.53 12.58
C LEU A 100 -8.32 -16.33 13.51
N GLY A 101 -8.54 -16.57 14.78
CA GLY A 101 -8.45 -15.54 15.82
C GLY A 101 -9.59 -14.53 15.84
N ASN A 102 -10.67 -14.77 15.08
CA ASN A 102 -11.78 -13.82 14.91
C ASN A 102 -12.84 -13.88 16.04
N ASP A 103 -12.38 -13.90 17.27
CA ASP A 103 -13.29 -13.85 18.45
C ASP A 103 -14.02 -12.51 18.57
N SER A 104 -13.38 -11.44 18.11
CA SER A 104 -13.94 -10.08 18.11
C SER A 104 -14.98 -9.84 17.02
N GLY A 105 -15.02 -10.66 15.98
CA GLY A 105 -15.87 -10.44 14.81
C GLY A 105 -15.43 -9.25 13.92
N VAL A 106 -14.18 -8.75 14.08
CA VAL A 106 -13.66 -7.60 13.32
C VAL A 106 -12.70 -7.99 12.20
N LEU A 107 -12.38 -9.27 12.05
CA LEU A 107 -11.56 -9.73 10.92
C LEU A 107 -12.23 -9.34 9.59
N GLY A 108 -11.48 -8.73 8.72
CA GLY A 108 -11.96 -8.23 7.43
C GLY A 108 -12.63 -6.86 7.48
N LYS A 109 -12.97 -6.31 8.66
CA LYS A 109 -13.68 -5.03 8.81
C LYS A 109 -12.72 -3.86 9.03
N TYR A 110 -13.24 -2.63 8.89
CA TYR A 110 -12.48 -1.38 9.06
C TYR A 110 -11.33 -1.25 8.09
N VAL A 111 -11.52 -1.74 6.88
CA VAL A 111 -10.56 -1.54 5.80
C VAL A 111 -10.60 -0.08 5.36
N ALA A 112 -9.44 0.51 5.20
CA ALA A 112 -9.25 1.88 4.76
C ALA A 112 -8.16 1.95 3.70
N PHE A 113 -8.12 3.05 2.96
CA PHE A 113 -7.22 3.27 1.83
C PHE A 113 -7.00 4.77 1.66
N HIS A 114 -6.10 5.19 0.78
CA HIS A 114 -6.00 6.61 0.45
C HIS A 114 -7.12 7.02 -0.51
N ASN A 115 -7.71 8.20 -0.27
CA ASN A 115 -8.51 8.89 -1.26
C ASN A 115 -7.55 9.61 -2.22
N TYR A 116 -7.36 9.05 -3.41
CA TYR A 116 -6.34 9.45 -4.38
C TYR A 116 -6.94 10.00 -5.67
N ARG A 117 -8.23 10.31 -5.69
CA ARG A 117 -8.98 10.60 -6.90
C ARG A 117 -8.87 12.05 -7.39
N ALA A 118 -8.46 13.00 -6.54
CA ALA A 118 -8.37 14.41 -6.90
C ALA A 118 -7.00 14.78 -7.47
N ARG A 119 -7.01 15.62 -8.52
CA ARG A 119 -5.83 16.10 -9.23
C ARG A 119 -5.97 17.59 -9.52
N VAL A 120 -4.83 18.29 -9.47
CA VAL A 120 -4.70 19.66 -10.01
C VAL A 120 -3.44 19.69 -10.87
N SER A 121 -3.53 20.29 -12.03
CA SER A 121 -2.38 20.49 -12.92
C SER A 121 -2.35 21.93 -13.43
N GLY A 122 -1.19 22.34 -13.91
CA GLY A 122 -1.00 23.68 -14.47
C GLY A 122 0.31 23.77 -15.24
N GLU A 123 0.55 24.91 -15.85
CA GLU A 123 1.73 25.22 -16.63
C GLU A 123 2.49 26.41 -16.03
N HIS A 124 3.80 26.43 -16.21
CA HIS A 124 4.65 27.53 -15.76
C HIS A 124 5.73 27.81 -16.78
N GLU A 125 5.81 29.07 -17.20
CA GLU A 125 6.77 29.54 -18.24
C GLU A 125 8.17 29.86 -17.69
N GLY A 126 8.30 30.03 -16.38
CA GLY A 126 9.58 30.36 -15.75
C GLY A 126 10.56 29.19 -15.77
N HIS A 127 11.80 29.47 -15.38
CA HIS A 127 12.88 28.49 -15.34
C HIS A 127 13.16 27.81 -16.68
N ALA A 128 13.08 28.59 -17.77
CA ALA A 128 13.23 28.10 -19.14
C ALA A 128 14.66 27.58 -19.43
N GLU A 129 15.64 27.96 -18.63
CA GLU A 129 17.02 27.50 -18.68
C GLU A 129 17.22 26.05 -18.18
N TYR A 130 16.24 25.49 -17.49
CA TYR A 130 16.30 24.10 -16.99
C TYR A 130 15.47 23.15 -17.83
N THR A 131 15.90 21.90 -17.83
CA THR A 131 15.18 20.77 -18.42
C THR A 131 15.10 19.62 -17.43
N THR A 132 14.12 18.73 -17.58
CA THR A 132 14.12 17.46 -16.85
C THR A 132 15.20 16.55 -17.45
N SER A 133 16.36 16.57 -16.87
CA SER A 133 17.45 15.65 -17.24
C SER A 133 17.66 14.60 -16.14
N GLY A 134 18.48 13.58 -16.44
CA GLY A 134 18.74 12.42 -15.61
C GLY A 134 19.30 12.71 -14.21
N GLY A 135 18.51 13.40 -13.41
CA GLY A 135 18.74 13.59 -12.00
C GLY A 135 18.02 12.51 -11.18
N ARG A 136 17.85 12.78 -9.91
CA ARG A 136 16.95 11.96 -9.08
C ARG A 136 15.54 12.07 -9.63
N PRO A 137 14.83 10.95 -9.82
CA PRO A 137 13.42 10.97 -10.13
C PRO A 137 12.69 11.36 -8.86
N THR A 138 12.48 12.64 -8.68
CA THR A 138 11.85 13.14 -7.48
C THR A 138 10.54 13.80 -7.86
N SER A 139 9.52 13.44 -7.12
CA SER A 139 8.33 14.25 -6.96
C SER A 139 8.54 15.20 -5.78
N GLY A 140 7.83 16.30 -5.78
CA GLY A 140 7.67 17.13 -4.60
C GLY A 140 6.58 16.56 -3.69
N TYR A 141 6.52 17.10 -2.48
CA TYR A 141 5.56 16.64 -1.49
C TYR A 141 5.15 17.80 -0.59
N PHE A 142 3.85 18.07 -0.52
CA PHE A 142 3.27 18.94 0.48
C PHE A 142 2.74 18.08 1.63
N PRO A 143 3.34 18.18 2.83
CA PRO A 143 2.82 17.44 3.98
C PRO A 143 1.41 17.91 4.33
N ARG A 144 0.70 17.07 5.08
CA ARG A 144 -0.62 17.43 5.59
C ARG A 144 -0.56 18.79 6.31
N PHE A 145 -1.43 19.71 5.95
CA PHE A 145 -1.55 21.05 6.54
C PHE A 145 -2.94 21.34 7.10
N ARG A 146 -3.95 20.51 6.75
CA ARG A 146 -5.30 20.60 7.31
C ARG A 146 -5.41 19.79 8.60
N ASN A 147 -6.10 20.33 9.59
CA ASN A 147 -6.42 19.68 10.87
C ASN A 147 -5.18 19.09 11.59
N VAL A 148 -4.05 19.80 11.56
CA VAL A 148 -2.78 19.32 12.15
C VAL A 148 -2.80 19.46 13.67
N TYR A 149 -3.12 20.66 14.16
CA TYR A 149 -3.11 20.98 15.59
C TYR A 149 -4.50 21.13 16.20
N LYS A 150 -5.45 21.52 15.38
CA LYS A 150 -6.86 21.70 15.75
C LYS A 150 -7.74 21.34 14.56
N GLN A 151 -9.02 21.12 14.82
CA GLN A 151 -10.03 20.96 13.78
C GLN A 151 -10.30 22.32 13.12
N GLU A 152 -10.03 22.46 11.83
CA GLU A 152 -10.12 23.71 11.06
C GLU A 152 -11.14 23.62 9.91
N THR A 153 -11.53 22.40 9.54
CA THR A 153 -12.42 22.11 8.41
C THR A 153 -13.68 21.39 8.90
N ASP A 154 -14.65 21.22 8.03
CA ASP A 154 -15.87 20.46 8.27
C ASP A 154 -15.73 18.97 7.96
N PHE A 155 -14.49 18.49 7.74
CA PHE A 155 -14.14 17.09 7.59
C PHE A 155 -13.04 16.68 8.58
N LEU A 156 -13.01 15.42 8.95
CA LEU A 156 -12.02 14.82 9.84
C LEU A 156 -10.76 14.39 9.07
N ARG A 157 -9.63 14.29 9.77
CA ARG A 157 -8.34 13.89 9.22
C ARG A 157 -7.75 14.96 8.30
N GLY A 158 -7.28 14.58 7.14
CA GLY A 158 -6.68 15.49 6.17
C GLY A 158 -6.04 14.77 5.01
N TYR A 159 -5.31 15.52 4.24
CA TYR A 159 -4.60 15.02 3.06
C TYR A 159 -3.19 15.60 2.98
N ALA A 160 -2.33 14.90 2.28
CA ALA A 160 -1.09 15.41 1.72
C ALA A 160 -1.23 15.54 0.21
N ALA A 161 -0.30 16.22 -0.43
CA ALA A 161 -0.25 16.31 -1.87
C ALA A 161 1.13 15.89 -2.39
N GLY A 162 1.15 14.89 -3.27
CA GLY A 162 2.30 14.64 -4.10
C GLY A 162 2.25 15.52 -5.35
N PHE A 163 3.40 15.99 -5.85
CA PHE A 163 3.43 16.70 -7.11
C PHE A 163 4.70 16.39 -7.88
N SER A 164 4.61 16.53 -9.18
CA SER A 164 5.76 16.39 -10.08
C SER A 164 5.72 17.46 -11.15
N ALA A 165 6.89 17.85 -11.61
CA ALA A 165 7.03 18.78 -12.72
C ALA A 165 7.85 18.12 -13.82
N GLY A 166 7.45 18.34 -15.05
CA GLY A 166 8.15 17.88 -16.22
C GLY A 166 8.13 18.95 -17.31
N ARG A 167 9.22 19.01 -18.03
CA ARG A 167 9.34 19.82 -19.24
C ARG A 167 10.05 18.98 -20.28
N GLY A 168 9.47 18.86 -21.43
CA GLY A 168 10.03 18.04 -22.48
C GLY A 168 9.67 18.54 -23.85
N VAL A 169 10.49 18.13 -24.78
CA VAL A 169 10.12 18.12 -26.18
C VAL A 169 9.51 16.75 -26.42
N GLY A 170 8.22 16.71 -26.70
CA GLY A 170 7.63 15.46 -27.19
C GLY A 170 8.25 15.16 -28.55
N PRO A 171 8.80 13.94 -28.78
CA PRO A 171 9.20 13.60 -30.14
C PRO A 171 7.94 13.64 -31.03
N ASP A 172 8.01 14.44 -32.10
CA ASP A 172 6.98 14.34 -33.13
C ASP A 172 7.11 12.98 -33.81
N THR A 173 6.15 12.10 -33.50
CA THR A 173 6.09 10.74 -34.05
C THR A 173 5.18 10.66 -35.29
N SER A 174 4.74 11.80 -35.83
CA SER A 174 4.00 11.83 -37.10
C SER A 174 4.91 11.52 -38.29
N GLY A 175 4.28 11.07 -39.36
CA GLY A 175 4.98 10.72 -40.57
C GLY A 175 5.52 9.30 -40.62
N ILE A 176 6.12 8.92 -41.74
CA ILE A 176 6.70 7.61 -42.02
C ILE A 176 8.07 7.78 -42.69
N GLY A 177 9.01 6.86 -42.46
CA GLY A 177 10.31 6.84 -43.13
C GLY A 177 11.18 8.08 -42.82
N MET A 178 11.59 8.81 -43.84
CA MET A 178 12.47 9.98 -43.67
C MET A 178 11.80 11.13 -42.92
N GLU A 179 10.51 11.30 -43.05
CA GLU A 179 9.77 12.33 -42.30
C GLU A 179 9.80 12.02 -40.81
N LEU A 180 9.41 10.81 -40.40
CA LEU A 180 9.54 10.37 -39.01
C LEU A 180 10.96 10.51 -38.48
N LYS A 181 11.95 10.09 -39.27
CA LYS A 181 13.36 10.23 -38.90
C LYS A 181 13.74 11.68 -38.64
N ASN A 182 13.34 12.59 -39.52
CA ASN A 182 13.65 14.01 -39.38
C ASN A 182 12.95 14.60 -38.16
N ASN A 183 11.70 14.27 -37.90
CA ASN A 183 10.96 14.72 -36.72
C ASN A 183 11.61 14.24 -35.43
N LEU A 184 12.09 13.01 -35.37
CA LEU A 184 12.78 12.44 -34.21
C LEU A 184 14.18 13.05 -34.00
N LEU A 185 14.91 13.40 -35.08
CA LEU A 185 16.25 14.01 -35.01
C LEU A 185 16.21 15.50 -34.71
N ASN A 186 15.13 16.17 -35.07
CA ASN A 186 14.93 17.59 -34.86
C ASN A 186 13.72 17.85 -33.94
N PRO A 187 13.80 17.43 -32.67
CA PRO A 187 12.74 17.70 -31.73
C PRO A 187 12.55 19.21 -31.60
N GLY A 188 11.33 19.67 -31.51
CA GLY A 188 10.96 21.07 -31.38
C GLY A 188 11.57 21.76 -30.13
N GLN A 189 11.20 23.00 -29.88
CA GLN A 189 11.62 23.71 -28.68
C GLN A 189 10.87 23.19 -27.44
N TYR A 190 11.52 23.29 -26.27
CA TYR A 190 10.89 22.97 -25.00
C TYR A 190 9.69 23.88 -24.73
N GLY A 191 8.56 23.32 -24.46
CA GLY A 191 7.36 24.03 -23.99
C GLY A 191 7.47 24.51 -22.53
N PRO A 192 6.37 24.97 -21.94
CA PRO A 192 6.31 25.32 -20.52
C PRO A 192 6.55 24.10 -19.62
N TRP A 193 6.76 24.34 -18.34
CA TRP A 193 6.73 23.28 -17.34
C TRP A 193 5.29 22.83 -17.14
N HIS A 194 5.05 21.53 -17.21
CA HIS A 194 3.80 20.91 -16.80
C HIS A 194 3.97 20.41 -15.38
N VAL A 195 3.10 20.86 -14.48
CA VAL A 195 3.09 20.45 -13.08
C VAL A 195 1.77 19.75 -12.79
N GLY A 196 1.86 18.57 -12.21
CA GLY A 196 0.70 17.81 -11.75
C GLY A 196 0.78 17.56 -10.26
N SER A 197 -0.35 17.71 -9.58
CA SER A 197 -0.52 17.39 -8.16
C SER A 197 -1.61 16.34 -7.98
N HIS A 198 -1.45 15.47 -6.98
CA HIS A 198 -2.43 14.47 -6.61
C HIS A 198 -2.65 14.46 -5.11
N MET A 199 -3.90 14.24 -4.73
CA MET A 199 -4.27 14.09 -3.32
C MET A 199 -3.84 12.73 -2.76
N MET A 200 -3.42 12.70 -1.52
CA MET A 200 -3.30 11.52 -0.69
C MET A 200 -4.11 11.77 0.58
N GLY A 201 -5.40 11.52 0.49
CA GLY A 201 -6.36 11.75 1.58
C GLY A 201 -6.48 10.54 2.49
N GLU A 202 -6.64 10.77 3.78
CA GLU A 202 -6.88 9.72 4.77
C GLU A 202 -8.37 9.42 4.87
N THR A 203 -8.81 8.24 4.40
CA THR A 203 -10.18 7.78 4.60
C THR A 203 -10.40 7.29 6.03
N LEU A 204 -11.61 7.45 6.54
CA LEU A 204 -11.97 6.94 7.86
C LEU A 204 -12.21 5.44 7.82
N PRO A 205 -11.59 4.64 8.72
CA PRO A 205 -11.91 3.22 8.85
C PRO A 205 -13.33 3.04 9.35
N LYS A 206 -14.19 2.46 8.53
CA LYS A 206 -15.63 2.21 8.84
C LYS A 206 -15.88 0.71 8.94
N GLU A 207 -16.78 0.30 9.80
CA GLU A 207 -17.19 -1.11 9.89
C GLU A 207 -17.85 -1.59 8.60
N SER A 208 -18.54 -0.69 7.88
CA SER A 208 -19.15 -0.96 6.58
C SER A 208 -18.14 -1.15 5.45
N ASN A 209 -16.88 -0.73 5.62
CA ASN A 209 -15.79 -0.99 4.70
C ASN A 209 -15.10 -2.29 5.12
N TYR A 210 -15.33 -3.36 4.37
CA TYR A 210 -14.88 -4.69 4.74
C TYR A 210 -14.48 -5.54 3.53
N VAL A 211 -13.76 -6.59 3.82
CA VAL A 211 -13.50 -7.71 2.90
C VAL A 211 -14.04 -9.00 3.50
N ALA A 212 -14.54 -9.87 2.65
CA ALA A 212 -15.04 -11.19 3.02
C ALA A 212 -14.71 -12.19 1.90
N LEU A 213 -14.75 -13.49 2.20
CA LEU A 213 -14.62 -14.50 1.17
C LEU A 213 -15.93 -14.58 0.35
N ASP A 214 -15.80 -14.66 -0.96
CA ASP A 214 -16.93 -14.94 -1.85
C ASP A 214 -17.25 -16.43 -1.80
N GLY A 215 -18.52 -16.75 -1.50
CA GLY A 215 -18.96 -18.14 -1.39
C GLY A 215 -19.11 -18.85 -2.75
N SER A 216 -19.10 -18.13 -3.85
CA SER A 216 -19.37 -18.65 -5.20
C SER A 216 -18.17 -18.58 -6.13
N LEU A 217 -17.30 -17.62 -5.96
CA LEU A 217 -16.16 -17.38 -6.84
C LEU A 217 -14.87 -17.94 -6.22
N LYS A 218 -14.14 -18.70 -7.03
CA LYS A 218 -12.82 -19.22 -6.67
C LYS A 218 -11.79 -18.80 -7.71
N ASP A 219 -10.55 -18.72 -7.28
CA ASP A 219 -9.42 -18.53 -8.17
C ASP A 219 -9.00 -19.85 -8.87
N GLU A 220 -7.95 -19.79 -9.66
CA GLU A 220 -7.44 -20.97 -10.40
C GLU A 220 -6.85 -22.06 -9.50
N TRP A 221 -6.62 -21.79 -8.22
CA TRP A 221 -6.15 -22.76 -7.22
C TRP A 221 -7.28 -23.28 -6.33
N GLY A 222 -8.53 -22.87 -6.60
CA GLY A 222 -9.70 -23.29 -5.83
C GLY A 222 -9.91 -22.53 -4.52
N ILE A 223 -9.15 -21.43 -4.30
CA ILE A 223 -9.27 -20.58 -3.11
C ILE A 223 -10.42 -19.59 -3.32
N PRO A 224 -11.33 -19.41 -2.34
CA PRO A 224 -12.37 -18.39 -2.42
C PRO A 224 -11.78 -16.98 -2.69
N GLN A 225 -12.33 -16.27 -3.66
CA GLN A 225 -11.91 -14.90 -3.94
C GLN A 225 -12.40 -13.94 -2.84
N LEU A 226 -11.75 -12.80 -2.72
CA LEU A 226 -12.22 -11.74 -1.84
C LEU A 226 -13.33 -10.94 -2.50
N LYS A 227 -14.44 -10.80 -1.79
CA LYS A 227 -15.41 -9.73 -2.01
C LYS A 227 -14.96 -8.50 -1.24
N VAL A 228 -14.84 -7.38 -1.93
CA VAL A 228 -14.44 -6.08 -1.36
C VAL A 228 -15.67 -5.19 -1.35
N SER A 229 -16.05 -4.67 -0.18
CA SER A 229 -17.15 -3.72 0.00
C SER A 229 -16.59 -2.46 0.64
N MET A 230 -16.49 -1.39 -0.14
CA MET A 230 -15.92 -0.12 0.29
C MET A 230 -16.66 1.03 -0.36
N ASP A 231 -16.92 2.07 0.44
CA ASP A 231 -17.56 3.30 -0.02
C ASP A 231 -16.84 4.53 0.51
N TYR A 232 -16.82 5.58 -0.29
CA TYR A 232 -16.55 6.93 0.17
C TYR A 232 -17.77 7.47 0.92
N ASP A 233 -17.56 8.46 1.79
CA ASP A 233 -18.63 9.14 2.50
C ASP A 233 -18.52 10.67 2.36
N ASP A 234 -19.40 11.38 3.03
CA ASP A 234 -19.43 12.84 3.04
C ASP A 234 -18.09 13.46 3.47
N ASN A 235 -17.38 12.79 4.39
CA ASN A 235 -16.05 13.22 4.82
C ASN A 235 -15.03 13.21 3.66
N ASP A 236 -15.08 12.18 2.84
CA ASP A 236 -14.20 12.04 1.68
C ASP A 236 -14.53 13.06 0.58
N GLU A 237 -15.83 13.33 0.35
CA GLU A 237 -16.27 14.32 -0.64
C GLU A 237 -15.85 15.74 -0.25
N LYS A 238 -16.01 16.11 1.03
CA LYS A 238 -15.56 17.40 1.56
C LYS A 238 -14.05 17.57 1.47
N MET A 239 -13.30 16.50 1.75
CA MET A 239 -11.85 16.49 1.63
C MET A 239 -11.39 16.70 0.19
N VAL A 240 -12.03 16.07 -0.78
CA VAL A 240 -11.77 16.28 -2.21
C VAL A 240 -12.03 17.72 -2.62
N LYS A 241 -13.16 18.28 -2.21
CA LYS A 241 -13.51 19.67 -2.52
C LYS A 241 -12.46 20.64 -1.98
N ASP A 242 -12.11 20.54 -0.70
CA ASP A 242 -11.09 21.38 -0.06
C ASP A 242 -9.73 21.23 -0.75
N TYR A 243 -9.32 20.02 -1.11
CA TYR A 243 -8.08 19.78 -1.85
C TYR A 243 -8.05 20.53 -3.19
N LEU A 244 -9.10 20.41 -3.98
CA LEU A 244 -9.17 21.08 -5.29
C LEU A 244 -9.11 22.59 -5.14
N GLU A 245 -9.82 23.17 -4.15
CA GLU A 245 -9.80 24.60 -3.85
C GLU A 245 -8.41 25.07 -3.40
N GLN A 246 -7.82 24.38 -2.43
CA GLN A 246 -6.52 24.77 -1.85
C GLN A 246 -5.37 24.64 -2.84
N MET A 247 -5.34 23.58 -3.63
CA MET A 247 -4.28 23.40 -4.62
C MET A 247 -4.44 24.36 -5.79
N THR A 248 -5.67 24.68 -6.19
CA THR A 248 -5.93 25.72 -7.19
C THR A 248 -5.45 27.09 -6.72
N GLU A 249 -5.75 27.47 -5.49
CA GLU A 249 -5.27 28.70 -4.88
C GLU A 249 -3.73 28.75 -4.82
N MET A 250 -3.11 27.65 -4.38
CA MET A 250 -1.66 27.54 -4.29
C MET A 250 -1.00 27.67 -5.66
N PHE A 251 -1.50 27.00 -6.69
CA PHE A 251 -0.99 27.08 -8.05
C PHE A 251 -1.15 28.48 -8.63
N THR A 252 -2.31 29.11 -8.39
CA THR A 252 -2.57 30.50 -8.83
C THR A 252 -1.58 31.47 -8.19
N LYS A 253 -1.38 31.38 -6.86
CA LYS A 253 -0.42 32.24 -6.14
C LYS A 253 1.03 31.99 -6.55
N ALA A 254 1.35 30.78 -6.97
CA ALA A 254 2.68 30.42 -7.48
C ALA A 254 2.91 30.85 -8.95
N GLY A 255 1.91 31.47 -9.60
CA GLY A 255 2.03 31.97 -10.96
C GLY A 255 1.82 30.93 -12.07
N PHE A 256 1.19 29.80 -11.74
CA PHE A 256 0.82 28.81 -12.76
C PHE A 256 -0.35 29.31 -13.61
N THR A 257 -0.33 28.94 -14.87
CA THR A 257 -1.38 29.18 -15.86
C THR A 257 -2.04 27.85 -16.29
N ASN A 258 -3.10 27.92 -17.07
CA ASN A 258 -3.81 26.75 -17.60
C ASN A 258 -4.15 25.73 -16.52
N ILE A 259 -4.56 26.21 -15.33
CA ILE A 259 -4.86 25.37 -14.18
C ILE A 259 -6.11 24.52 -14.47
N GLN A 260 -5.96 23.20 -14.33
CA GLN A 260 -7.02 22.21 -14.53
C GLN A 260 -7.20 21.44 -13.24
N THR A 261 -8.46 21.17 -12.91
CA THR A 261 -8.84 20.35 -11.77
C THR A 261 -9.60 19.11 -12.24
N SER A 262 -9.41 18.00 -11.60
CA SER A 262 -10.17 16.80 -11.89
C SER A 262 -10.43 15.96 -10.64
N ASP A 263 -11.61 15.36 -10.59
CA ASP A 263 -11.97 14.28 -9.69
C ASP A 263 -12.30 13.07 -10.56
N SER A 264 -11.49 12.02 -10.48
CA SER A 264 -11.64 10.84 -11.34
C SER A 264 -12.90 10.03 -11.04
N LYS A 265 -13.55 10.30 -9.90
CA LYS A 265 -14.70 9.53 -9.41
C LYS A 265 -14.46 8.02 -9.37
N GLN A 266 -13.19 7.60 -9.34
CA GLN A 266 -12.85 6.19 -9.29
C GLN A 266 -13.40 5.53 -8.03
N ALA A 267 -13.71 4.24 -8.14
CA ALA A 267 -14.20 3.48 -7.01
C ALA A 267 -13.14 3.39 -5.90
N PRO A 268 -13.56 3.35 -4.62
CA PRO A 268 -12.66 3.14 -3.49
C PRO A 268 -11.87 1.83 -3.63
N GLY A 269 -10.63 1.82 -3.15
CA GLY A 269 -9.77 0.64 -3.17
C GLY A 269 -9.09 0.34 -4.50
N LEU A 270 -9.25 1.20 -5.51
CA LEU A 270 -8.51 1.09 -6.78
C LEU A 270 -7.15 1.81 -6.76
N ASP A 271 -6.79 2.42 -5.64
CA ASP A 271 -5.54 3.13 -5.49
C ASP A 271 -4.47 2.29 -4.78
N ILE A 272 -3.97 2.80 -3.68
CA ILE A 272 -2.84 2.21 -2.96
C ILE A 272 -3.04 2.30 -1.46
N HIS A 273 -2.24 1.53 -0.74
CA HIS A 273 -2.07 1.58 0.70
C HIS A 273 -3.31 1.13 1.47
N GLU A 274 -3.90 0.03 1.03
CA GLU A 274 -4.99 -0.62 1.76
C GLU A 274 -4.50 -1.03 3.15
N MET A 275 -5.33 -0.77 4.14
CA MET A 275 -5.05 -1.03 5.55
C MET A 275 -6.28 -1.55 6.27
N GLY A 276 -6.05 -2.21 7.41
CA GLY A 276 -7.12 -2.71 8.25
C GLY A 276 -7.57 -4.13 7.92
N GLY A 277 -8.64 -4.53 8.55
CA GLY A 277 -9.15 -5.90 8.52
C GLY A 277 -8.53 -6.82 9.58
N VAL A 278 -7.28 -6.58 9.98
CA VAL A 278 -6.61 -7.30 11.08
C VAL A 278 -6.08 -6.28 12.11
N ARG A 279 -6.83 -5.21 12.32
CA ARG A 279 -6.38 -4.04 13.07
C ARG A 279 -5.87 -4.35 14.48
N MET A 280 -4.83 -3.62 14.89
CA MET A 280 -4.30 -3.68 16.25
C MET A 280 -5.15 -2.85 17.22
N GLY A 281 -5.08 -3.20 18.51
CA GLY A 281 -5.75 -2.48 19.59
C GLY A 281 -5.48 -3.09 20.95
N LYS A 282 -5.88 -2.39 22.00
CA LYS A 282 -5.69 -2.83 23.39
C LYS A 282 -6.75 -3.86 23.82
N ASP A 283 -7.96 -3.72 23.32
CA ASP A 283 -9.10 -4.56 23.71
C ASP A 283 -9.30 -5.68 22.68
N PRO A 284 -9.15 -6.95 23.09
CA PRO A 284 -9.36 -8.10 22.20
C PRO A 284 -10.80 -8.23 21.70
N LYS A 285 -11.77 -7.53 22.28
CA LYS A 285 -13.16 -7.50 21.80
C LYS A 285 -13.34 -6.60 20.57
N THR A 286 -12.43 -5.68 20.31
CA THR A 286 -12.55 -4.68 19.24
C THR A 286 -11.35 -4.67 18.30
N SER A 287 -10.40 -5.59 18.47
CA SER A 287 -9.19 -5.68 17.67
C SER A 287 -8.74 -7.12 17.49
N MET A 288 -7.96 -7.37 16.46
CA MET A 288 -7.35 -8.67 16.16
C MET A 288 -5.99 -8.82 16.82
N LEU A 289 -5.20 -7.74 16.89
CA LEU A 289 -3.80 -7.77 17.28
C LEU A 289 -3.56 -6.93 18.54
N ASN A 290 -2.65 -7.41 19.37
CA ASN A 290 -2.13 -6.66 20.50
C ASN A 290 -1.02 -5.66 20.08
N ALA A 291 -0.42 -4.96 21.07
CA ALA A 291 0.63 -3.98 20.84
C ALA A 291 1.91 -4.56 20.21
N ASN A 292 2.12 -5.87 20.27
CA ASN A 292 3.27 -6.57 19.71
C ASN A 292 2.97 -7.19 18.33
N HIS A 293 1.83 -6.86 17.73
CA HIS A 293 1.35 -7.44 16.47
C HIS A 293 1.03 -8.94 16.49
N GLN A 294 0.79 -9.51 17.67
CA GLN A 294 0.31 -10.89 17.82
C GLN A 294 -1.21 -10.91 17.75
N LEU A 295 -1.78 -11.93 17.12
CA LEU A 295 -3.20 -12.23 17.28
C LEU A 295 -3.52 -12.43 18.76
N HIS A 296 -4.54 -11.76 19.28
CA HIS A 296 -4.95 -11.91 20.68
C HIS A 296 -5.27 -13.35 21.05
N ALA A 297 -5.98 -14.06 20.17
CA ALA A 297 -6.42 -15.44 20.40
C ALA A 297 -5.39 -16.50 19.99
N VAL A 298 -4.34 -16.15 19.21
CA VAL A 298 -3.31 -17.08 18.71
C VAL A 298 -1.95 -16.40 18.79
N PRO A 299 -1.33 -16.33 20.00
CA PRO A 299 -0.17 -15.48 20.27
C PRO A 299 1.12 -15.81 19.50
N ASN A 300 1.21 -16.95 18.84
CA ASN A 300 2.35 -17.30 17.99
C ASN A 300 2.17 -16.90 16.52
N VAL A 301 1.10 -16.18 16.19
CA VAL A 301 0.86 -15.59 14.86
C VAL A 301 1.01 -14.08 14.94
N TYR A 302 1.84 -13.52 14.09
CA TYR A 302 2.13 -12.10 13.95
C TYR A 302 1.66 -11.57 12.59
N VAL A 303 1.19 -10.32 12.57
CA VAL A 303 0.81 -9.61 11.35
C VAL A 303 1.38 -8.19 11.41
N THR A 304 2.22 -7.81 10.46
CA THR A 304 2.95 -6.53 10.48
C THR A 304 2.81 -5.71 9.19
N ASP A 305 2.00 -6.17 8.25
CA ASP A 305 1.67 -5.44 7.03
C ASP A 305 0.52 -4.44 7.23
N GLY A 306 -0.01 -3.91 6.13
CA GLY A 306 -1.09 -2.92 6.16
C GLY A 306 -2.35 -3.38 6.86
N SER A 307 -2.64 -4.68 6.89
CA SER A 307 -3.83 -5.19 7.57
C SER A 307 -3.82 -4.92 9.07
N SER A 308 -2.66 -4.79 9.69
CA SER A 308 -2.49 -4.49 11.12
C SER A 308 -2.79 -3.04 11.49
N MET A 309 -2.77 -2.14 10.53
CA MET A 309 -2.89 -0.70 10.77
C MET A 309 -4.35 -0.27 11.01
N THR A 310 -4.51 0.78 11.81
CA THR A 310 -5.83 1.34 12.16
C THR A 310 -6.14 2.62 11.40
N SER A 311 -5.21 3.10 10.56
CA SER A 311 -5.33 4.34 9.80
C SER A 311 -4.33 4.32 8.66
N THR A 312 -4.70 4.89 7.52
CA THR A 312 -3.82 5.08 6.37
C THR A 312 -2.88 6.26 6.56
N SER A 313 -3.26 7.24 7.42
CA SER A 313 -2.61 8.54 7.42
C SER A 313 -2.60 9.17 6.01
N THR A 314 -1.62 10.04 5.73
CA THR A 314 -1.45 10.67 4.42
C THR A 314 -0.10 10.32 3.79
N GLN A 315 0.60 9.31 4.32
CA GLN A 315 1.98 8.96 3.97
C GLN A 315 2.07 7.56 3.36
N ASN A 316 3.08 7.36 2.51
CA ASN A 316 3.46 6.02 2.08
C ASN A 316 3.90 5.18 3.28
N PRO A 317 3.36 3.98 3.50
CA PRO A 317 3.48 3.29 4.78
C PRO A 317 4.68 2.34 4.91
N SER A 318 5.50 2.14 3.89
CA SER A 318 6.57 1.12 3.87
C SER A 318 7.52 1.22 5.06
N LEU A 319 7.93 2.43 5.46
CA LEU A 319 8.80 2.61 6.62
C LEU A 319 8.12 2.17 7.92
N THR A 320 6.82 2.42 8.06
CA THR A 320 6.02 1.98 9.20
C THR A 320 5.93 0.46 9.26
N TYR A 321 5.69 -0.22 8.13
CA TYR A 321 5.69 -1.69 8.06
C TYR A 321 7.04 -2.28 8.48
N MET A 322 8.14 -1.68 8.00
CA MET A 322 9.49 -2.11 8.38
C MET A 322 9.74 -1.96 9.88
N ALA A 323 9.32 -0.86 10.48
CA ALA A 323 9.42 -0.63 11.91
C ALA A 323 8.57 -1.64 12.72
N PHE A 324 7.36 -1.93 12.25
CA PHE A 324 6.48 -2.93 12.87
C PHE A 324 7.07 -4.34 12.76
N ALA A 325 7.57 -4.71 11.59
CA ALA A 325 8.21 -6.01 11.38
C ALA A 325 9.44 -6.19 12.28
N ALA A 326 10.29 -5.17 12.39
CA ALA A 326 11.46 -5.21 13.27
C ALA A 326 11.04 -5.36 14.75
N ARG A 327 10.06 -4.58 15.21
CA ARG A 327 9.54 -4.66 16.58
C ARG A 327 8.95 -6.03 16.89
N ALA A 328 8.12 -6.56 16.02
CA ALA A 328 7.47 -7.86 16.18
C ALA A 328 8.49 -9.00 16.15
N ALA A 329 9.49 -8.96 15.27
CA ALA A 329 10.57 -9.94 15.22
C ALA A 329 11.40 -9.94 16.52
N HIS A 330 11.76 -8.75 17.04
CA HIS A 330 12.43 -8.64 18.34
C HIS A 330 11.60 -9.27 19.47
N HIS A 331 10.29 -9.00 19.49
CA HIS A 331 9.39 -9.58 20.48
C HIS A 331 9.31 -11.10 20.33
N ALA A 332 9.13 -11.63 19.12
CA ALA A 332 9.07 -13.07 18.87
C ALA A 332 10.33 -13.81 19.36
N VAL A 333 11.51 -13.25 19.08
CA VAL A 333 12.79 -13.80 19.56
C VAL A 333 12.89 -13.74 21.09
N ALA A 334 12.45 -12.66 21.72
CA ALA A 334 12.46 -12.56 23.18
C ALA A 334 11.52 -13.60 23.83
N GLU A 335 10.34 -13.82 23.27
CA GLU A 335 9.40 -14.84 23.75
C GLU A 335 9.93 -16.28 23.56
N SER A 336 10.60 -16.56 22.43
CA SER A 336 11.17 -17.89 22.18
C SER A 336 12.29 -18.27 23.16
N LYS A 337 13.00 -17.28 23.74
CA LYS A 337 14.06 -17.50 24.72
C LYS A 337 13.55 -17.73 26.15
N LYS A 338 12.25 -17.50 26.40
CA LYS A 338 11.63 -17.75 27.72
C LYS A 338 11.15 -19.21 27.90
N LYS A 339 11.13 -19.95 26.80
CA LYS A 339 10.78 -21.38 26.76
C LYS A 339 12.03 -22.24 26.85
#